data_7f47beab0b74c32dab41fe74156228b3
#
_entry.id   7f47beab0b74c32dab41fe74156228b3
#
_cell.length_a   1.000
_cell.length_b   1.000
_cell.length_c   1.000
_cell.angle_alpha   90.00
_cell.angle_beta   90.00
_cell.angle_gamma   90.00
#
_symmetry.space_group_name_H-M   'P 1'
#
loop_
_entity.id
_entity.type
_entity.pdbx_description
1 polymer ?
#
loop_
_entity_poly.entity_id
_entity_poly.type
_entity_poly.pdbx_seq_one_letter_code
_entity_poly.pdbx_strand_id
1 'polypeptide(L)'
;MAVLNSARFPATESRSAFDADEPRDDHQHRGPAAAGGPGSADAVPEDAPRPGAGSDLIATARAQRWEPAEVIKALFAEEAAGRARSMLASRRKAAGFPTGKTFDAWDPVASSIPAPTQQALRTLEWITRRENLVVCGPSGTGKTFFLEALGQQAVEAGMRVAWLRLEDLGVLIRAHRTDDSVTRAVSRILRAELVVIDDIGLLPVATDAAEGLYRVVDAAYEKRSVAISSNLHPAGFDELMPKTVATATVDRLLHHAHVCQTSGDSIRLTQALAGQGVTRLN
;
A
#
# COMPACT_ATOMS: atom_id res chain seq x y z
N MET A 1 -45.65 -1.99 42.23
CA MET A 1 -46.87 -2.10 41.41
C MET A 1 -46.36 -2.18 39.96
N ALA A 2 -46.20 -3.37 39.43
CA ALA A 2 -47.14 -4.14 38.61
C ALA A 2 -47.50 -3.33 37.34
N VAL A 3 -47.25 -3.80 36.14
CA VAL A 3 -47.77 -5.00 35.47
C VAL A 3 -46.91 -5.37 34.28
N LEU A 4 -46.57 -6.66 34.20
CA LEU A 4 -46.15 -7.39 33.01
C LEU A 4 -47.22 -7.33 31.91
N ASN A 5 -46.82 -7.33 30.64
CA ASN A 5 -47.60 -8.04 29.64
C ASN A 5 -46.72 -8.71 28.58
N SER A 6 -46.85 -10.00 28.56
CA SER A 6 -46.25 -10.99 27.66
C SER A 6 -47.22 -11.21 26.47
N ALA A 7 -46.71 -11.28 25.26
CA ALA A 7 -47.45 -11.85 24.15
C ALA A 7 -46.57 -12.79 23.34
N ARG A 8 -47.09 -14.02 23.25
CA ARG A 8 -46.52 -15.23 22.61
C ARG A 8 -46.64 -15.21 21.10
N PHE A 9 -45.72 -15.97 20.50
CA PHE A 9 -45.75 -16.49 19.13
C PHE A 9 -47.00 -17.32 18.78
N PRO A 10 -47.26 -17.57 17.48
CA PRO A 10 -47.15 -18.97 17.07
C PRO A 10 -46.33 -19.24 15.81
N ALA A 11 -45.74 -20.42 15.82
CA ALA A 11 -45.12 -21.11 14.71
C ALA A 11 -46.17 -21.69 13.74
N THR A 12 -45.83 -21.73 12.46
CA THR A 12 -46.48 -22.68 11.53
C THR A 12 -45.45 -23.28 10.58
N GLU A 13 -45.32 -24.58 10.74
CA GLU A 13 -44.65 -25.47 9.76
C GLU A 13 -45.54 -25.59 8.50
N SER A 14 -44.91 -25.77 7.33
CA SER A 14 -45.41 -26.70 6.35
C SER A 14 -44.27 -27.21 5.45
N ARG A 15 -44.10 -28.52 5.51
CA ARG A 15 -43.38 -29.39 4.56
C ARG A 15 -44.15 -29.46 3.25
N SER A 16 -43.46 -29.54 2.12
CA SER A 16 -43.75 -30.59 1.13
C SER A 16 -42.61 -30.74 0.15
N ALA A 17 -42.30 -31.99 -0.02
CA ALA A 17 -41.37 -32.61 -0.96
C ALA A 17 -41.91 -32.56 -2.38
N PHE A 18 -41.02 -32.55 -3.37
CA PHE A 18 -41.23 -33.28 -4.63
C PHE A 18 -39.86 -33.75 -5.18
N ASP A 19 -39.80 -35.04 -5.36
CA ASP A 19 -38.76 -35.86 -5.97
C ASP A 19 -38.82 -35.84 -7.51
N ALA A 20 -37.67 -36.26 -8.08
CA ALA A 20 -37.45 -36.97 -9.33
C ALA A 20 -37.47 -36.15 -10.66
N ASP A 21 -36.43 -36.10 -11.46
CA ASP A 21 -36.04 -37.14 -12.42
C ASP A 21 -34.86 -36.64 -13.28
N GLU A 22 -33.83 -37.46 -13.41
CA GLU A 22 -32.79 -37.34 -14.44
C GLU A 22 -33.38 -37.92 -15.78
N PRO A 23 -32.84 -37.52 -16.95
CA PRO A 23 -31.84 -38.40 -17.51
C PRO A 23 -30.63 -37.74 -18.22
N ARG A 24 -29.54 -38.49 -18.21
CA ARG A 24 -28.31 -38.34 -18.96
C ARG A 24 -28.56 -38.26 -20.47
N ASP A 25 -27.79 -37.41 -21.16
CA ASP A 25 -27.48 -37.69 -22.57
C ASP A 25 -26.04 -37.28 -22.91
N ASP A 26 -25.28 -38.29 -23.30
CA ASP A 26 -23.95 -38.24 -23.89
C ASP A 26 -24.02 -37.67 -25.31
N HIS A 27 -23.26 -36.61 -25.59
CA HIS A 27 -22.79 -36.38 -26.96
C HIS A 27 -21.36 -35.80 -26.97
N GLN A 28 -20.44 -36.73 -27.26
CA GLN A 28 -19.12 -36.44 -27.76
C GLN A 28 -19.18 -35.61 -29.05
N HIS A 29 -18.58 -34.44 -29.10
CA HIS A 29 -18.11 -33.82 -30.32
C HIS A 29 -16.63 -33.45 -30.19
N ARG A 30 -15.79 -34.29 -30.79
CA ARG A 30 -14.42 -33.97 -31.20
C ARG A 30 -14.51 -32.99 -32.39
N GLY A 31 -13.87 -31.85 -32.26
CA GLY A 31 -13.56 -30.88 -33.32
C GLY A 31 -12.15 -30.37 -33.17
N PRO A 32 -11.47 -29.89 -34.23
CA PRO A 32 -10.06 -30.19 -34.47
C PRO A 32 -9.08 -29.26 -33.81
N ALA A 33 -7.85 -29.77 -33.63
CA ALA A 33 -6.66 -29.04 -33.16
C ALA A 33 -6.35 -27.80 -34.03
N ALA A 34 -6.35 -26.64 -33.42
CA ALA A 34 -5.78 -25.43 -34.01
C ALA A 34 -4.32 -25.25 -33.53
N ALA A 35 -3.50 -25.00 -34.52
CA ALA A 35 -2.06 -24.90 -34.49
C ALA A 35 -1.51 -23.91 -33.43
N GLY A 36 -0.40 -24.29 -32.83
CA GLY A 36 0.37 -23.44 -31.91
C GLY A 36 0.85 -22.14 -32.56
N GLY A 37 0.47 -21.04 -31.95
CA GLY A 37 1.16 -19.75 -32.13
C GLY A 37 2.46 -19.73 -31.32
N PRO A 38 3.48 -18.98 -31.74
CA PRO A 38 4.76 -18.95 -31.06
C PRO A 38 4.59 -18.38 -29.66
N GLY A 39 5.10 -19.11 -28.67
CA GLY A 39 5.10 -18.72 -27.27
C GLY A 39 5.64 -17.31 -27.08
N SER A 40 4.91 -16.51 -26.32
CA SER A 40 5.43 -15.28 -25.72
C SER A 40 6.67 -15.68 -24.90
N ALA A 41 7.82 -15.22 -25.33
CA ALA A 41 9.03 -15.30 -24.54
C ALA A 41 8.71 -14.67 -23.18
N ASP A 42 8.79 -15.48 -22.13
CA ASP A 42 8.76 -15.01 -20.76
C ASP A 42 9.79 -13.89 -20.65
N ALA A 43 9.32 -12.65 -20.44
CA ALA A 43 10.18 -11.52 -20.15
C ALA A 43 10.88 -11.83 -18.82
N VAL A 44 12.15 -12.21 -18.92
CA VAL A 44 13.04 -12.35 -17.76
C VAL A 44 13.01 -10.99 -17.05
N PRO A 45 12.69 -10.93 -15.74
CA PRO A 45 12.72 -9.67 -15.01
C PRO A 45 14.06 -9.00 -15.22
N GLU A 46 14.07 -7.72 -15.56
CA GLU A 46 15.27 -6.92 -15.88
C GLU A 46 16.30 -6.90 -14.73
N ASP A 47 15.87 -7.32 -13.53
CA ASP A 47 16.64 -7.41 -12.28
C ASP A 47 17.12 -8.84 -11.92
N ALA A 48 16.92 -9.82 -12.78
CA ALA A 48 17.54 -11.12 -12.54
C ALA A 48 19.08 -10.97 -12.61
N PRO A 49 19.86 -11.61 -11.71
CA PRO A 49 21.32 -11.57 -11.79
C PRO A 49 21.70 -12.00 -13.20
N ARG A 50 22.39 -11.11 -13.93
CA ARG A 50 22.78 -11.38 -15.32
C ARG A 50 23.55 -12.70 -15.34
N PRO A 51 23.15 -13.70 -16.17
CA PRO A 51 23.84 -14.97 -16.26
C PRO A 51 25.20 -14.78 -16.97
N GLY A 52 26.12 -14.10 -16.30
CA GLY A 52 27.41 -13.69 -16.84
C GLY A 52 28.29 -13.04 -15.78
N ALA A 53 27.71 -12.46 -14.74
CA ALA A 53 28.50 -11.74 -13.74
C ALA A 53 29.56 -12.63 -13.05
N GLY A 54 29.25 -13.90 -12.80
CA GLY A 54 30.21 -14.86 -12.27
C GLY A 54 31.30 -15.26 -13.27
N SER A 55 30.97 -15.41 -14.56
CA SER A 55 31.96 -15.73 -15.62
C SER A 55 32.87 -14.56 -15.86
N ASP A 56 32.40 -13.33 -15.88
CA ASP A 56 33.17 -12.11 -16.06
C ASP A 56 34.13 -11.88 -14.90
N LEU A 57 33.65 -12.14 -13.66
CA LEU A 57 34.47 -12.05 -12.46
C LEU A 57 35.59 -13.09 -12.46
N ILE A 58 35.32 -14.35 -12.89
CA ILE A 58 36.32 -15.39 -13.00
C ILE A 58 37.35 -15.06 -14.09
N ALA A 59 36.92 -14.51 -15.24
CA ALA A 59 37.80 -14.07 -16.29
C ALA A 59 38.74 -12.95 -15.81
N THR A 60 38.19 -11.96 -15.10
CA THR A 60 38.96 -10.86 -14.49
C THR A 60 39.96 -11.37 -13.47
N ALA A 61 39.53 -12.27 -12.58
CA ALA A 61 40.39 -12.86 -11.56
C ALA A 61 41.56 -13.61 -12.14
N ARG A 62 41.33 -14.37 -13.25
CA ARG A 62 42.42 -15.06 -13.99
C ARG A 62 43.40 -14.07 -14.62
N ALA A 63 42.88 -13.00 -15.27
CA ALA A 63 43.71 -12.00 -15.91
C ALA A 63 44.57 -11.23 -14.90
N GLN A 64 44.02 -10.94 -13.73
CA GLN A 64 44.71 -10.20 -12.67
C GLN A 64 45.42 -11.08 -11.63
N ARG A 65 45.40 -12.41 -11.82
CA ARG A 65 46.05 -13.40 -10.94
C ARG A 65 45.63 -13.27 -9.49
N TRP A 66 44.31 -13.14 -9.22
CA TRP A 66 43.77 -13.05 -7.86
C TRP A 66 44.02 -14.34 -7.09
N GLU A 67 44.30 -14.21 -5.81
CA GLU A 67 44.34 -15.33 -4.90
C GLU A 67 42.94 -15.98 -4.78
N PRO A 68 42.86 -17.32 -4.63
CA PRO A 68 41.57 -18.03 -4.54
C PRO A 68 40.62 -17.45 -3.49
N ALA A 69 41.13 -16.98 -2.36
CA ALA A 69 40.36 -16.38 -1.31
C ALA A 69 39.72 -15.05 -1.74
N GLU A 70 40.40 -14.26 -2.58
CA GLU A 70 39.87 -13.00 -3.12
C GLU A 70 38.73 -13.27 -4.13
N VAL A 71 38.88 -14.30 -4.97
CA VAL A 71 37.82 -14.73 -5.90
C VAL A 71 36.55 -15.14 -5.15
N ILE A 72 36.72 -15.95 -4.12
CA ILE A 72 35.58 -16.40 -3.27
C ILE A 72 34.91 -15.22 -2.60
N LYS A 73 35.69 -14.31 -2.01
CA LYS A 73 35.17 -13.09 -1.36
C LYS A 73 34.37 -12.22 -2.34
N ALA A 74 34.90 -12.02 -3.54
CA ALA A 74 34.23 -11.22 -4.58
C ALA A 74 32.94 -11.89 -5.08
N LEU A 75 32.92 -13.21 -5.25
CA LEU A 75 31.71 -13.97 -5.62
C LEU A 75 30.61 -13.84 -4.56
N PHE A 76 30.96 -13.99 -3.27
CA PHE A 76 29.99 -13.82 -2.20
C PHE A 76 29.48 -12.38 -2.08
N ALA A 77 30.35 -11.39 -2.33
CA ALA A 77 29.95 -9.98 -2.32
C ALA A 77 28.94 -9.68 -3.46
N GLU A 78 29.20 -10.19 -4.67
CA GLU A 78 28.29 -10.01 -5.81
C GLU A 78 26.95 -10.72 -5.59
N GLU A 79 26.98 -11.96 -5.08
CA GLU A 79 25.77 -12.70 -4.74
C GLU A 79 24.94 -11.97 -3.65
N ALA A 80 25.59 -11.46 -2.61
CA ALA A 80 24.92 -10.69 -1.57
C ALA A 80 24.30 -9.40 -2.12
N ALA A 81 25.01 -8.69 -3.00
CA ALA A 81 24.53 -7.49 -3.68
C ALA A 81 23.34 -7.82 -4.61
N GLY A 82 23.41 -8.93 -5.36
CA GLY A 82 22.34 -9.41 -6.21
C GLY A 82 21.06 -9.73 -5.42
N ARG A 83 21.19 -10.44 -4.31
CA ARG A 83 20.07 -10.72 -3.40
C ARG A 83 19.47 -9.44 -2.80
N ALA A 84 20.31 -8.49 -2.41
CA ALA A 84 19.85 -7.21 -1.87
C ALA A 84 19.04 -6.42 -2.92
N ARG A 85 19.53 -6.34 -4.17
CA ARG A 85 18.81 -5.70 -5.28
C ARG A 85 17.44 -6.36 -5.54
N SER A 86 17.42 -7.70 -5.66
CA SER A 86 16.18 -8.45 -5.90
C SER A 86 15.18 -8.28 -4.75
N MET A 87 15.66 -8.27 -3.51
CA MET A 87 14.81 -8.06 -2.33
C MET A 87 14.23 -6.65 -2.31
N LEU A 88 15.02 -5.63 -2.66
CA LEU A 88 14.58 -4.24 -2.76
C LEU A 88 13.50 -4.08 -3.84
N ALA A 89 13.73 -4.62 -5.03
CA ALA A 89 12.78 -4.60 -6.13
C ALA A 89 11.45 -5.28 -5.73
N SER A 90 11.54 -6.46 -5.09
CA SER A 90 10.38 -7.19 -4.58
C SER A 90 9.59 -6.38 -3.53
N ARG A 91 10.27 -5.71 -2.60
CA ARG A 91 9.63 -4.85 -1.59
C ARG A 91 8.96 -3.63 -2.22
N ARG A 92 9.62 -2.97 -3.20
CA ARG A 92 9.02 -1.84 -3.94
C ARG A 92 7.74 -2.27 -4.67
N LYS A 93 7.78 -3.41 -5.36
CA LYS A 93 6.61 -3.97 -6.04
C LYS A 93 5.49 -4.31 -5.05
N ALA A 94 5.82 -4.92 -3.92
CA ALA A 94 4.85 -5.30 -2.89
C ALA A 94 4.24 -4.10 -2.16
N ALA A 95 4.95 -2.97 -2.08
CA ALA A 95 4.46 -1.75 -1.44
C ALA A 95 3.28 -1.12 -2.18
N GLY A 96 3.20 -1.26 -3.51
CA GLY A 96 2.07 -0.74 -4.29
C GLY A 96 2.08 0.78 -4.50
N PHE A 97 3.26 1.39 -4.57
CA PHE A 97 3.39 2.84 -4.77
C PHE A 97 2.72 3.33 -6.06
N PRO A 98 2.03 4.51 -6.03
CA PRO A 98 1.24 4.96 -7.17
C PRO A 98 2.06 5.52 -8.33
N THR A 99 3.20 6.18 -8.08
CA THR A 99 3.93 6.93 -9.12
C THR A 99 5.44 6.72 -9.12
N GLY A 100 6.03 6.10 -8.11
CA GLY A 100 7.48 5.89 -8.00
C GLY A 100 8.27 7.15 -7.62
N LYS A 101 7.63 8.15 -7.01
CA LYS A 101 8.28 9.40 -6.60
C LYS A 101 9.22 9.19 -5.43
N THR A 102 10.43 9.76 -5.54
CA THR A 102 11.48 9.72 -4.53
C THR A 102 11.90 11.12 -4.10
N PHE A 103 12.69 11.23 -3.06
CA PHE A 103 13.25 12.52 -2.63
C PHE A 103 14.22 13.15 -3.63
N ASP A 104 14.73 12.41 -4.61
CA ASP A 104 15.56 12.98 -5.67
C ASP A 104 14.81 13.98 -6.55
N ALA A 105 13.50 13.78 -6.69
CA ALA A 105 12.60 14.68 -7.42
C ALA A 105 11.82 15.64 -6.50
N TRP A 106 12.08 15.61 -5.19
CA TRP A 106 11.40 16.47 -4.23
C TRP A 106 12.10 17.82 -4.10
N ASP A 107 11.34 18.91 -4.22
CA ASP A 107 11.83 20.25 -3.90
C ASP A 107 11.45 20.61 -2.44
N PRO A 108 12.40 20.60 -1.51
CA PRO A 108 12.11 20.90 -0.12
C PRO A 108 11.72 22.37 0.12
N VAL A 109 12.09 23.29 -0.79
CA VAL A 109 11.81 24.73 -0.67
C VAL A 109 10.38 25.04 -1.15
N ALA A 110 9.91 24.31 -2.16
CA ALA A 110 8.54 24.47 -2.65
C ALA A 110 7.50 23.89 -1.69
N SER A 111 7.92 23.12 -0.67
CA SER A 111 7.02 22.52 0.31
C SER A 111 6.75 23.49 1.46
N SER A 112 5.48 23.53 1.89
CA SER A 112 5.07 24.24 3.11
C SER A 112 5.43 23.51 4.41
N ILE A 113 5.89 22.24 4.34
CA ILE A 113 6.40 21.52 5.51
C ILE A 113 7.76 22.10 5.87
N PRO A 114 8.00 22.54 7.11
CA PRO A 114 9.28 23.13 7.51
C PRO A 114 10.47 22.19 7.27
N ALA A 115 11.58 22.71 6.75
CA ALA A 115 12.77 21.90 6.41
C ALA A 115 13.28 21.05 7.58
N PRO A 116 13.33 21.53 8.83
CA PRO A 116 13.71 20.68 9.98
C PRO A 116 12.76 19.49 10.18
N THR A 117 11.45 19.69 9.98
CA THR A 117 10.44 18.62 10.07
C THR A 117 10.63 17.61 8.96
N GLN A 118 10.88 18.07 7.71
CA GLN A 118 11.18 17.16 6.60
C GLN A 118 12.42 16.31 6.91
N GLN A 119 13.49 16.91 7.42
CA GLN A 119 14.70 16.19 7.79
C GLN A 119 14.46 15.18 8.91
N ALA A 120 13.75 15.56 9.97
CA ALA A 120 13.42 14.67 11.08
C ALA A 120 12.59 13.46 10.60
N LEU A 121 11.59 13.67 9.74
CA LEU A 121 10.77 12.57 9.22
C LEU A 121 11.56 11.64 8.28
N ARG A 122 12.54 12.18 7.55
CA ARG A 122 13.44 11.41 6.68
C ARG A 122 14.42 10.50 7.44
N THR A 123 14.65 10.71 8.73
CA THR A 123 15.42 9.74 9.55
C THR A 123 14.71 8.40 9.70
N LEU A 124 13.39 8.37 9.49
CA LEU A 124 12.51 7.20 9.66
C LEU A 124 12.46 6.65 11.10
N GLU A 125 13.06 7.35 12.07
CA GLU A 125 13.04 6.94 13.48
C GLU A 125 11.63 6.84 14.04
N TRP A 126 10.71 7.71 13.60
CA TRP A 126 9.31 7.68 13.98
C TRP A 126 8.64 6.33 13.63
N ILE A 127 9.03 5.69 12.52
CA ILE A 127 8.54 4.34 12.16
C ILE A 127 9.06 3.31 13.17
N THR A 128 10.33 3.39 13.55
CA THR A 128 10.93 2.50 14.54
C THR A 128 10.27 2.67 15.91
N ARG A 129 9.90 3.91 16.27
CA ARG A 129 9.16 4.23 17.50
C ARG A 129 7.65 3.94 17.43
N ARG A 130 7.16 3.46 16.27
CA ARG A 130 5.73 3.16 16.03
C ARG A 130 4.83 4.40 16.18
N GLU A 131 5.38 5.55 15.87
CA GLU A 131 4.64 6.80 15.81
C GLU A 131 3.91 6.91 14.46
N ASN A 132 2.85 7.70 14.41
CA ASN A 132 2.08 7.94 13.21
C ASN A 132 2.49 9.24 12.52
N LEU A 133 2.09 9.41 11.27
CA LEU A 133 2.28 10.64 10.52
C LEU A 133 0.97 11.05 9.84
N VAL A 134 0.56 12.27 10.07
CA VAL A 134 -0.59 12.88 9.39
C VAL A 134 -0.11 14.05 8.57
N VAL A 135 -0.29 13.99 7.25
CA VAL A 135 -0.02 15.12 6.35
C VAL A 135 -1.37 15.61 5.82
N CYS A 136 -1.82 16.78 6.28
CA CYS A 136 -3.13 17.31 5.93
C CYS A 136 -3.05 18.70 5.30
N GLY A 137 -4.04 19.07 4.48
CA GLY A 137 -4.14 20.36 3.82
C GLY A 137 -4.69 20.29 2.40
N PRO A 138 -4.74 21.42 1.67
CA PRO A 138 -5.37 21.52 0.35
C PRO A 138 -4.82 20.53 -0.67
N SER A 139 -5.63 20.24 -1.69
CA SER A 139 -5.19 19.37 -2.80
C SER A 139 -4.05 20.03 -3.59
N GLY A 140 -3.10 19.23 -4.07
CA GLY A 140 -1.99 19.71 -4.91
C GLY A 140 -0.78 20.25 -4.15
N THR A 141 -0.78 20.29 -2.82
CA THR A 141 0.32 20.79 -1.98
C THR A 141 1.46 19.80 -1.73
N GLY A 142 1.48 18.67 -2.45
CA GLY A 142 2.59 17.70 -2.39
C GLY A 142 2.46 16.61 -1.32
N LYS A 143 1.32 16.46 -0.61
CA LYS A 143 1.12 15.47 0.45
C LYS A 143 1.45 14.03 0.03
N THR A 144 0.78 13.55 -1.03
CA THR A 144 1.00 12.21 -1.59
C THR A 144 2.44 12.01 -2.02
N PHE A 145 3.06 13.02 -2.67
CA PHE A 145 4.46 12.94 -3.07
C PHE A 145 5.38 12.76 -1.86
N PHE A 146 5.20 13.59 -0.83
CA PHE A 146 6.04 13.51 0.37
C PHE A 146 5.93 12.15 1.07
N LEU A 147 4.69 11.62 1.22
CA LEU A 147 4.48 10.31 1.80
C LEU A 147 5.05 9.18 0.93
N GLU A 148 4.92 9.28 -0.40
CA GLU A 148 5.49 8.29 -1.30
C GLU A 148 7.01 8.28 -1.23
N ALA A 149 7.65 9.45 -1.23
CA ALA A 149 9.09 9.57 -1.08
C ALA A 149 9.60 9.01 0.26
N LEU A 150 8.87 9.25 1.37
CA LEU A 150 9.16 8.62 2.66
C LEU A 150 9.01 7.10 2.61
N GLY A 151 7.96 6.61 1.97
CA GLY A 151 7.73 5.18 1.78
C GLY A 151 8.83 4.51 0.96
N GLN A 152 9.29 5.14 -0.14
CA GLN A 152 10.41 4.67 -0.94
C GLN A 152 11.69 4.60 -0.12
N GLN A 153 11.99 5.67 0.64
CA GLN A 153 13.15 5.70 1.53
C GLN A 153 13.07 4.62 2.62
N ALA A 154 11.86 4.35 3.17
CA ALA A 154 11.66 3.26 4.13
C ALA A 154 11.95 1.89 3.50
N VAL A 155 11.52 1.66 2.25
CA VAL A 155 11.83 0.42 1.51
C VAL A 155 13.33 0.29 1.28
N GLU A 156 14.04 1.36 0.94
CA GLU A 156 15.50 1.40 0.79
C GLU A 156 16.22 1.09 2.09
N ALA A 157 15.69 1.57 3.22
CA ALA A 157 16.17 1.23 4.55
C ALA A 157 15.82 -0.21 4.99
N GLY A 158 15.20 -1.01 4.10
CA GLY A 158 14.90 -2.41 4.33
C GLY A 158 13.55 -2.69 5.00
N MET A 159 12.71 -1.69 5.23
CA MET A 159 11.38 -1.83 5.82
C MET A 159 10.36 -2.32 4.77
N ARG A 160 9.30 -2.96 5.23
CA ARG A 160 8.13 -3.28 4.40
C ARG A 160 7.12 -2.14 4.52
N VAL A 161 6.62 -1.69 3.39
CA VAL A 161 5.60 -0.64 3.30
C VAL A 161 4.37 -1.22 2.61
N ALA A 162 3.19 -0.81 3.04
CA ALA A 162 1.94 -1.07 2.35
C ALA A 162 1.27 0.27 2.01
N TRP A 163 1.05 0.52 0.72
CA TRP A 163 0.36 1.71 0.23
C TRP A 163 -1.07 1.35 -0.15
N LEU A 164 -2.04 2.10 0.36
CA LEU A 164 -3.46 1.89 0.13
C LEU A 164 -4.13 3.23 -0.08
N ARG A 165 -5.16 3.28 -0.91
CA ARG A 165 -6.12 4.38 -0.90
C ARG A 165 -7.22 4.06 0.10
N LEU A 166 -7.86 5.10 0.62
CA LEU A 166 -8.99 4.89 1.52
C LEU A 166 -10.10 4.01 0.90
N GLU A 167 -10.34 4.17 -0.39
CA GLU A 167 -11.33 3.39 -1.14
C GLU A 167 -10.98 1.90 -1.22
N ASP A 168 -9.70 1.56 -1.31
CA ASP A 168 -9.23 0.16 -1.33
C ASP A 168 -9.59 -0.58 -0.05
N LEU A 169 -9.60 0.13 1.09
CA LEU A 169 -10.05 -0.44 2.36
C LEU A 169 -11.53 -0.79 2.32
N GLY A 170 -12.37 0.03 1.68
CA GLY A 170 -13.78 -0.28 1.48
C GLY A 170 -13.99 -1.53 0.61
N VAL A 171 -13.21 -1.67 -0.47
CA VAL A 171 -13.22 -2.88 -1.32
C VAL A 171 -12.79 -4.10 -0.50
N LEU A 172 -11.75 -3.98 0.29
CA LEU A 172 -11.25 -5.05 1.16
C LEU A 172 -12.33 -5.49 2.17
N ILE A 173 -12.98 -4.56 2.84
CA ILE A 173 -14.05 -4.89 3.81
C ILE A 173 -15.17 -5.66 3.12
N ARG A 174 -15.67 -5.17 1.97
CA ARG A 174 -16.74 -5.86 1.23
C ARG A 174 -16.35 -7.26 0.78
N ALA A 175 -15.15 -7.42 0.27
CA ALA A 175 -14.66 -8.72 -0.23
C ALA A 175 -14.53 -9.78 0.88
N HIS A 176 -14.24 -9.36 2.12
CA HIS A 176 -13.97 -10.25 3.24
C HIS A 176 -15.08 -10.32 4.29
N ARG A 177 -16.20 -9.62 4.08
CA ARG A 177 -17.32 -9.60 5.04
C ARG A 177 -18.08 -10.92 5.06
N THR A 178 -18.21 -11.58 3.91
CA THR A 178 -19.03 -12.79 3.73
C THR A 178 -18.41 -14.02 4.39
N ASP A 179 -17.09 -14.12 4.44
CA ASP A 179 -16.35 -15.27 4.98
C ASP A 179 -15.62 -14.99 6.30
N ASP A 180 -15.96 -13.86 6.93
CA ASP A 180 -15.38 -13.38 8.20
C ASP A 180 -13.84 -13.29 8.19
N SER A 181 -13.25 -13.06 7.02
CA SER A 181 -11.79 -13.01 6.87
C SER A 181 -11.18 -11.61 6.96
N VAL A 182 -11.98 -10.58 7.30
CA VAL A 182 -11.54 -9.18 7.42
C VAL A 182 -10.32 -9.04 8.34
N THR A 183 -10.36 -9.68 9.51
CA THR A 183 -9.25 -9.65 10.48
C THR A 183 -7.96 -10.21 9.88
N ARG A 184 -8.03 -11.29 9.11
CA ARG A 184 -6.88 -11.87 8.40
C ARG A 184 -6.35 -10.94 7.30
N ALA A 185 -7.25 -10.26 6.59
CA ALA A 185 -6.87 -9.29 5.56
C ALA A 185 -6.15 -8.08 6.17
N VAL A 186 -6.67 -7.50 7.26
CA VAL A 186 -6.02 -6.42 8.02
C VAL A 186 -4.67 -6.89 8.57
N SER A 187 -4.59 -8.09 9.17
CA SER A 187 -3.33 -8.64 9.67
C SER A 187 -2.28 -8.81 8.57
N ARG A 188 -2.70 -9.02 7.32
CA ARG A 188 -1.82 -9.13 6.16
C ARG A 188 -1.21 -7.76 5.79
N ILE A 189 -2.01 -6.70 5.84
CA ILE A 189 -1.54 -5.32 5.68
C ILE A 189 -0.51 -4.97 6.77
N LEU A 190 -0.79 -5.33 8.02
CA LEU A 190 0.07 -5.05 9.17
C LEU A 190 1.35 -5.91 9.26
N ARG A 191 1.64 -6.72 8.24
CA ARG A 191 3.00 -7.26 8.05
C ARG A 191 4.00 -6.17 7.65
N ALA A 192 3.52 -5.06 7.12
CA ALA A 192 4.32 -3.87 6.87
C ALA A 192 4.70 -3.17 8.19
N GLU A 193 5.88 -2.57 8.24
CA GLU A 193 6.31 -1.69 9.31
C GLU A 193 5.63 -0.31 9.20
N LEU A 194 5.36 0.12 7.96
CA LEU A 194 4.67 1.37 7.65
C LEU A 194 3.46 1.08 6.76
N VAL A 195 2.28 1.51 7.19
CA VAL A 195 1.05 1.51 6.37
C VAL A 195 0.74 2.95 5.96
N VAL A 196 0.68 3.21 4.66
CA VAL A 196 0.28 4.51 4.12
C VAL A 196 -1.15 4.43 3.61
N ILE A 197 -2.01 5.37 4.06
CA ILE A 197 -3.40 5.50 3.60
C ILE A 197 -3.54 6.89 2.97
N ASP A 198 -3.73 6.89 1.65
CA ASP A 198 -3.75 8.12 0.84
C ASP A 198 -5.17 8.56 0.50
N ASP A 199 -5.31 9.86 0.19
CA ASP A 199 -6.51 10.50 -0.34
C ASP A 199 -7.74 10.51 0.60
N ILE A 200 -7.54 10.74 1.91
CA ILE A 200 -8.65 10.95 2.83
C ILE A 200 -9.25 12.35 2.60
N GLY A 201 -10.59 12.41 2.45
CA GLY A 201 -11.32 13.68 2.37
C GLY A 201 -11.43 14.30 0.98
N LEU A 202 -11.21 13.52 -0.10
CA LEU A 202 -11.54 13.95 -1.46
C LEU A 202 -13.04 13.83 -1.77
N LEU A 203 -13.68 12.79 -1.24
CA LEU A 203 -15.09 12.46 -1.42
C LEU A 203 -15.69 12.04 -0.08
N PRO A 204 -17.02 12.07 0.08
CA PRO A 204 -17.69 11.45 1.22
C PRO A 204 -17.27 9.99 1.35
N VAL A 205 -16.90 9.58 2.56
CA VAL A 205 -16.35 8.26 2.84
C VAL A 205 -17.47 7.23 2.93
N ALA A 206 -17.43 6.19 2.10
CA ALA A 206 -18.36 5.08 2.22
C ALA A 206 -18.18 4.37 3.58
N THR A 207 -19.26 3.87 4.16
CA THR A 207 -19.26 3.21 5.48
C THR A 207 -18.23 2.09 5.58
N ASP A 208 -18.09 1.30 4.53
CA ASP A 208 -17.09 0.21 4.48
C ASP A 208 -15.65 0.72 4.49
N ALA A 209 -15.39 1.86 3.83
CA ALA A 209 -14.07 2.48 3.83
C ALA A 209 -13.75 3.09 5.21
N ALA A 210 -14.72 3.70 5.87
CA ALA A 210 -14.59 4.20 7.24
C ALA A 210 -14.32 3.04 8.23
N GLU A 211 -15.06 1.93 8.11
CA GLU A 211 -14.81 0.71 8.88
C GLU A 211 -13.40 0.18 8.64
N GLY A 212 -12.96 0.12 7.38
CA GLY A 212 -11.62 -0.35 7.01
C GLY A 212 -10.52 0.52 7.62
N LEU A 213 -10.68 1.84 7.54
CA LEU A 213 -9.75 2.79 8.15
C LEU A 213 -9.63 2.56 9.66
N TYR A 214 -10.77 2.50 10.35
CA TYR A 214 -10.81 2.24 11.78
C TYR A 214 -10.11 0.92 12.14
N ARG A 215 -10.43 -0.17 11.44
CA ARG A 215 -9.84 -1.49 11.72
C ARG A 215 -8.33 -1.53 11.51
N VAL A 216 -7.82 -0.84 10.48
CA VAL A 216 -6.37 -0.75 10.24
C VAL A 216 -5.70 0.08 11.34
N VAL A 217 -6.24 1.26 11.67
CA VAL A 217 -5.67 2.14 12.71
C VAL A 217 -5.70 1.47 14.08
N ASP A 218 -6.83 0.84 14.45
CA ASP A 218 -7.00 0.12 15.71
C ASP A 218 -6.01 -1.05 15.84
N ALA A 219 -5.91 -1.88 14.81
CA ALA A 219 -5.00 -3.04 14.82
C ALA A 219 -3.52 -2.64 14.73
N ALA A 220 -3.19 -1.48 14.14
CA ALA A 220 -1.84 -0.91 14.05
C ALA A 220 -1.40 -0.25 15.36
N TYR A 221 -2.34 0.21 16.18
CA TYR A 221 -2.09 1.02 17.36
C TYR A 221 -0.98 0.44 18.24
N GLU A 222 0.05 1.22 18.52
CA GLU A 222 1.29 0.89 19.25
C GLU A 222 2.12 -0.28 18.68
N LYS A 223 1.74 -0.83 17.52
CA LYS A 223 2.42 -1.98 16.90
C LYS A 223 3.08 -1.65 15.58
N ARG A 224 2.48 -0.74 14.81
CA ARG A 224 2.93 -0.33 13.48
C ARG A 224 2.67 1.15 13.29
N SER A 225 3.45 1.78 12.43
CA SER A 225 3.24 3.17 12.04
C SER A 225 2.20 3.27 10.92
N VAL A 226 1.30 4.21 11.07
CA VAL A 226 0.33 4.59 10.04
C VAL A 226 0.65 6.01 9.59
N ALA A 227 0.81 6.20 8.28
CA ALA A 227 0.92 7.52 7.67
C ALA A 227 -0.31 7.80 6.82
N ILE A 228 -0.90 8.97 6.95
CA ILE A 228 -2.07 9.34 6.15
C ILE A 228 -1.87 10.66 5.41
N SER A 229 -2.41 10.75 4.19
CA SER A 229 -2.67 12.03 3.54
C SER A 229 -4.16 12.38 3.62
N SER A 230 -4.46 13.63 3.95
CA SER A 230 -5.83 14.09 4.06
C SER A 230 -6.00 15.51 3.52
N ASN A 231 -7.12 15.77 2.89
CA ASN A 231 -7.49 17.13 2.50
C ASN A 231 -8.14 17.91 3.67
N LEU A 232 -8.58 17.21 4.70
CA LEU A 232 -9.12 17.77 5.93
C LEU A 232 -8.17 17.49 7.09
N HIS A 233 -8.16 18.39 8.08
CA HIS A 233 -7.53 18.11 9.35
C HIS A 233 -8.28 16.96 10.05
N PRO A 234 -7.59 16.05 10.78
CA PRO A 234 -8.27 14.93 11.46
C PRO A 234 -9.45 15.32 12.34
N ALA A 235 -9.42 16.52 12.93
CA ALA A 235 -10.54 17.03 13.72
C ALA A 235 -11.86 17.18 12.93
N GLY A 236 -11.81 17.22 11.60
CA GLY A 236 -12.98 17.28 10.71
C GLY A 236 -13.39 15.92 10.12
N PHE A 237 -12.85 14.81 10.59
CA PHE A 237 -13.20 13.48 10.06
C PHE A 237 -14.65 13.07 10.36
N ASP A 238 -15.30 13.68 11.33
CA ASP A 238 -16.73 13.51 11.62
C ASP A 238 -17.65 14.10 10.55
N GLU A 239 -17.12 14.96 9.67
CA GLU A 239 -17.83 15.42 8.47
C GLU A 239 -17.81 14.37 7.33
N LEU A 240 -16.84 13.43 7.37
CA LEU A 240 -16.62 12.43 6.31
C LEU A 240 -17.24 11.08 6.63
N MET A 241 -17.37 10.74 7.90
CA MET A 241 -17.76 9.41 8.37
C MET A 241 -18.57 9.50 9.67
N PRO A 242 -19.26 8.41 10.10
CA PRO A 242 -20.01 8.41 11.34
C PRO A 242 -19.18 8.87 12.54
N LYS A 243 -19.69 9.81 13.31
CA LYS A 243 -18.99 10.50 14.40
C LYS A 243 -18.27 9.55 15.37
N THR A 244 -18.92 8.45 15.76
CA THR A 244 -18.34 7.46 16.68
C THR A 244 -17.08 6.80 16.07
N VAL A 245 -17.11 6.47 14.78
CA VAL A 245 -15.97 5.88 14.06
C VAL A 245 -14.87 6.92 13.88
N ALA A 246 -15.23 8.14 13.50
CA ALA A 246 -14.29 9.25 13.38
C ALA A 246 -13.54 9.50 14.68
N THR A 247 -14.27 9.67 15.79
CA THR A 247 -13.67 9.92 17.11
C THR A 247 -12.72 8.80 17.52
N ALA A 248 -13.14 7.54 17.38
CA ALA A 248 -12.30 6.40 17.74
C ALA A 248 -11.07 6.24 16.86
N THR A 249 -11.18 6.58 15.57
CA THR A 249 -10.05 6.56 14.63
C THR A 249 -9.05 7.66 14.93
N VAL A 250 -9.54 8.90 15.13
CA VAL A 250 -8.71 10.08 15.38
C VAL A 250 -7.97 9.95 16.72
N ASP A 251 -8.65 9.47 17.75
CA ASP A 251 -8.05 9.24 19.07
C ASP A 251 -6.80 8.37 18.99
N ARG A 252 -6.90 7.20 18.35
CA ARG A 252 -5.77 6.26 18.19
C ARG A 252 -4.71 6.79 17.22
N LEU A 253 -5.15 7.42 16.13
CA LEU A 253 -4.25 7.93 15.11
C LEU A 253 -3.35 9.04 15.65
N LEU A 254 -3.93 9.98 16.42
CA LEU A 254 -3.22 11.16 16.92
C LEU A 254 -2.49 10.94 18.24
N HIS A 255 -2.71 9.84 18.93
CA HIS A 255 -2.11 9.60 20.25
C HIS A 255 -0.57 9.71 20.22
N HIS A 256 0.06 9.20 19.16
CA HIS A 256 1.52 9.32 18.94
C HIS A 256 1.76 9.73 17.48
N ALA A 257 1.30 10.93 17.08
CA ALA A 257 1.39 11.35 15.69
C ALA A 257 2.17 12.65 15.50
N HIS A 258 2.97 12.68 14.45
CA HIS A 258 3.46 13.90 13.84
C HIS A 258 2.37 14.44 12.91
N VAL A 259 1.91 15.66 13.16
CA VAL A 259 0.89 16.31 12.29
C VAL A 259 1.57 17.41 11.49
N CYS A 260 1.61 17.24 10.17
CA CYS A 260 2.15 18.21 9.22
C CYS A 260 0.98 18.84 8.45
N GLN A 261 0.75 20.11 8.65
CA GLN A 261 -0.23 20.85 7.88
C GLN A 261 0.44 21.49 6.66
N THR A 262 -0.05 21.18 5.46
CA THR A 262 0.38 21.81 4.22
C THR A 262 -0.56 22.95 3.86
N SER A 263 -0.01 23.98 3.23
CA SER A 263 -0.73 25.19 2.80
C SER A 263 -0.18 25.69 1.47
N GLY A 264 -0.83 26.68 0.89
CA GLY A 264 -0.42 27.31 -0.37
C GLY A 264 -1.19 26.77 -1.58
N ASP A 265 -0.77 27.25 -2.76
CA ASP A 265 -1.40 26.92 -4.04
C ASP A 265 -1.02 25.52 -4.51
N SER A 266 -1.82 24.99 -5.43
CA SER A 266 -1.54 23.69 -6.04
C SER A 266 -0.26 23.75 -6.87
N ILE A 267 0.78 23.04 -6.44
CA ILE A 267 2.04 22.88 -7.18
C ILE A 267 1.77 22.32 -8.58
N ARG A 268 0.84 21.37 -8.71
CA ARG A 268 0.41 20.83 -10.01
C ARG A 268 -0.18 21.87 -10.93
N LEU A 269 -1.02 22.76 -10.40
CA LEU A 269 -1.62 23.84 -11.17
C LEU A 269 -0.56 24.86 -11.59
N THR A 270 0.33 25.25 -10.68
CA THR A 270 1.42 26.19 -10.98
C THR A 270 2.35 25.63 -12.07
N GLN A 271 2.73 24.36 -11.99
CA GLN A 271 3.53 23.71 -13.02
C GLN A 271 2.81 23.62 -14.38
N ALA A 272 1.51 23.31 -14.37
CA ALA A 272 0.71 23.27 -15.60
C ALA A 272 0.60 24.65 -16.26
N LEU A 273 0.37 25.71 -15.48
CA LEU A 273 0.32 27.09 -15.98
C LEU A 273 1.68 27.58 -16.49
N ALA A 274 2.78 27.10 -15.91
CA ALA A 274 4.15 27.36 -16.38
C ALA A 274 4.54 26.52 -17.61
N GLY A 275 3.62 25.69 -18.15
CA GLY A 275 3.89 24.81 -19.29
C GLY A 275 4.86 23.66 -18.97
N GLN A 276 5.09 23.37 -17.69
CA GLN A 276 5.90 22.26 -17.23
C GLN A 276 5.03 21.00 -17.20
N GLY A 277 5.56 19.89 -17.72
CA GLY A 277 4.87 18.60 -17.73
C GLY A 277 4.07 18.29 -19.00
N VAL A 278 4.13 19.15 -20.03
CA VAL A 278 3.55 18.90 -21.35
C VAL A 278 4.66 18.88 -22.39
N THR A 279 4.75 17.80 -23.16
CA THR A 279 5.59 17.79 -24.36
C THR A 279 4.98 18.74 -25.37
N ARG A 280 5.76 19.70 -25.87
CA ARG A 280 5.29 20.62 -26.93
C ARG A 280 4.87 19.79 -28.13
N LEU A 281 3.66 20.03 -28.60
CA LEU A 281 3.18 19.50 -29.87
C LEU A 281 3.97 20.20 -30.96
N ASN A 282 4.74 19.46 -31.77
CA ASN A 282 5.42 19.97 -32.97
C ASN A 282 4.43 20.07 -34.12
#